data_86a3813f4db4eeb2f8465431a6ab6cbc
#
_entry.id   86a3813f4db4eeb2f8465431a6ab6cbc
#
_cell.length_a   1.000
_cell.length_b   1.000
_cell.length_c   1.000
_cell.angle_alpha   90.00
_cell.angle_beta   90.00
_cell.angle_gamma   90.00
#
_symmetry.space_group_name_H-M   'P 1'
#
loop_
_entity.id
_entity.type
_entity.pdbx_description
1 polymer ?
#
loop_
_entity_poly.entity_id
_entity_poly.type
_entity_poly.pdbx_seq_one_letter_code
_entity_poly.pdbx_strand_id
1 'polypeptide(L)'
;MKITFKKGLLAAIAALTVCSARADEGMWLLQLMKQQNSIDMMKKQGLKLEADDLYNPNGVSLKDAVGIFGGGCTGEIISPEGLILTNHHCGYGAIQQHSSVEHDYLTDGFWAMNRSEELPTPGLKFRFVHRIVDITDLVNAKIKAGEVTEIDALTSPFLNKLAKEELEKSDLKGKPGIEVRALPFYAGNKFYMFYYKVYSDVRMVAAPPSSVGKFGGETDNWMWPRHTGDFSMFRIYADANGEPAEYSESNVPLKTPKFLPISIKGLNEGDYAMIMGFPGSTERYLTQSEVKQRMNAVNQAMIDMRGVRLEVLRKYMDASDKTRIQYASKFAGSSNYWKNSIGMNKAIIDNDVLGAKAEIEKKYAAFAQGKPEYEGVVEKIDAIIEKSTPTLRQLYYTNEALRGAIEFGSTYLIMDNIKKALEEKNDSLLQASKKQLENAYDGIHNKDYDHEVDRAVAKAILPALAKALNADELPSFYQTIDRKSTRLN
;
A
#
# COMPACT_ATOMS: atom_id res chain seq x y z
N MET A 1 -55.48 26.12 2.33
CA MET A 1 -55.11 25.02 1.43
C MET A 1 -53.94 25.28 0.48
N LYS A 2 -53.36 26.50 0.40
CA LYS A 2 -52.21 26.83 -0.46
C LYS A 2 -50.81 26.64 0.19
N ILE A 3 -50.70 26.49 1.51
CA ILE A 3 -49.40 26.38 2.22
C ILE A 3 -48.94 24.91 2.32
N THR A 4 -49.84 23.96 2.35
CA THR A 4 -49.52 22.51 2.43
C THR A 4 -48.96 21.95 1.10
N PHE A 5 -49.40 22.50 -0.05
CA PHE A 5 -48.93 22.07 -1.36
C PHE A 5 -47.43 22.50 -1.64
N LYS A 6 -47.05 23.69 -1.18
CA LYS A 6 -45.66 24.18 -1.33
C LYS A 6 -44.68 23.40 -0.44
N LYS A 7 -45.10 22.99 0.77
CA LYS A 7 -44.27 22.15 1.65
C LYS A 7 -44.09 20.73 1.15
N GLY A 8 -45.14 20.15 0.55
CA GLY A 8 -45.06 18.85 -0.09
C GLY A 8 -44.21 18.84 -1.35
N LEU A 9 -44.25 19.91 -2.16
CA LEU A 9 -43.43 20.05 -3.37
C LEU A 9 -41.94 20.28 -3.01
N LEU A 10 -41.63 21.08 -1.97
CA LEU A 10 -40.27 21.29 -1.48
C LEU A 10 -39.67 20.00 -0.85
N ALA A 11 -40.50 19.21 -0.13
CA ALA A 11 -40.07 17.91 0.41
C ALA A 11 -39.85 16.87 -0.72
N ALA A 12 -40.66 16.88 -1.76
CA ALA A 12 -40.48 16.03 -2.94
C ALA A 12 -39.26 16.42 -3.78
N ILE A 13 -38.96 17.71 -3.92
CA ILE A 13 -37.74 18.22 -4.58
C ILE A 13 -36.52 17.91 -3.74
N ALA A 14 -36.56 18.07 -2.40
CA ALA A 14 -35.48 17.67 -1.51
C ALA A 14 -35.24 16.15 -1.50
N ALA A 15 -36.32 15.32 -1.61
CA ALA A 15 -36.18 13.87 -1.75
C ALA A 15 -35.62 13.43 -3.11
N LEU A 16 -35.86 14.21 -4.19
CA LEU A 16 -35.31 13.94 -5.52
C LEU A 16 -33.84 14.38 -5.65
N THR A 17 -33.38 15.34 -4.84
CA THR A 17 -31.97 15.79 -4.83
C THR A 17 -31.07 14.91 -3.97
N VAL A 18 -31.61 14.03 -3.11
CA VAL A 18 -30.80 13.08 -2.29
C VAL A 18 -30.44 11.81 -3.08
N CYS A 19 -30.99 11.60 -4.28
CA CYS A 19 -30.78 10.35 -5.03
C CYS A 19 -29.60 10.34 -6.02
N SER A 20 -28.75 11.37 -6.09
CA SER A 20 -27.79 11.46 -7.20
C SER A 20 -26.31 11.57 -6.86
N ALA A 21 -25.91 11.38 -5.61
CA ALA A 21 -24.47 11.30 -5.26
C ALA A 21 -24.08 9.88 -4.80
N ARG A 22 -24.33 8.88 -5.63
CA ARG A 22 -23.68 7.58 -5.45
C ARG A 22 -22.43 7.57 -6.32
N ALA A 23 -21.25 7.54 -5.68
CA ALA A 23 -20.06 7.15 -6.38
C ALA A 23 -20.25 5.71 -6.89
N ASP A 24 -19.87 5.46 -8.14
CA ASP A 24 -19.92 4.12 -8.69
C ASP A 24 -18.98 3.21 -7.93
N GLU A 25 -19.44 2.01 -7.64
CA GLU A 25 -18.67 1.02 -6.92
C GLU A 25 -17.69 0.30 -7.84
N GLY A 26 -16.53 0.00 -7.30
CA GLY A 26 -15.55 -0.90 -7.91
C GLY A 26 -14.24 -0.22 -8.27
N MET A 27 -13.23 -1.05 -8.39
CA MET A 27 -11.97 -0.75 -9.06
C MET A 27 -11.91 -1.60 -10.31
N TRP A 28 -11.91 -0.94 -11.46
CA TRP A 28 -11.96 -1.62 -12.75
C TRP A 28 -10.54 -1.88 -13.26
N LEU A 29 -10.26 -3.14 -13.60
CA LEU A 29 -9.00 -3.53 -14.21
C LEU A 29 -8.93 -3.05 -15.65
N LEU A 30 -7.88 -2.31 -16.00
CA LEU A 30 -7.72 -1.70 -17.32
C LEU A 30 -7.83 -2.71 -18.47
N GLN A 31 -7.22 -3.89 -18.32
CA GLN A 31 -7.24 -4.95 -19.33
C GLN A 31 -8.62 -5.61 -19.49
N LEU A 32 -9.52 -5.47 -18.54
CA LEU A 32 -10.86 -6.07 -18.58
C LEU A 32 -11.97 -5.09 -18.97
N MET A 33 -11.67 -3.81 -19.17
CA MET A 33 -12.69 -2.77 -19.39
C MET A 33 -13.63 -3.06 -20.55
N LYS A 34 -13.13 -3.64 -21.65
CA LYS A 34 -13.93 -4.06 -22.80
C LYS A 34 -14.80 -5.28 -22.48
N GLN A 35 -14.26 -6.24 -21.72
CA GLN A 35 -14.96 -7.50 -21.40
C GLN A 35 -16.05 -7.32 -20.34
N GLN A 36 -15.85 -6.40 -19.39
CA GLN A 36 -16.75 -6.13 -18.28
C GLN A 36 -17.76 -4.99 -18.56
N ASN A 37 -17.81 -4.47 -19.77
CA ASN A 37 -18.63 -3.31 -20.16
C ASN A 37 -18.38 -2.05 -19.31
N SER A 38 -17.25 -1.98 -18.60
CA SER A 38 -16.90 -0.84 -17.73
C SER A 38 -16.75 0.43 -18.55
N ILE A 39 -16.19 0.34 -19.75
CA ILE A 39 -16.03 1.49 -20.65
C ILE A 39 -17.37 2.12 -21.05
N ASP A 40 -18.43 1.31 -21.26
CA ASP A 40 -19.76 1.80 -21.60
C ASP A 40 -20.40 2.53 -20.42
N MET A 41 -20.16 2.04 -19.20
CA MET A 41 -20.59 2.73 -17.97
C MET A 41 -19.88 4.08 -17.83
N MET A 42 -18.56 4.12 -18.02
CA MET A 42 -17.77 5.36 -17.99
C MET A 42 -18.22 6.37 -19.05
N LYS A 43 -18.52 5.88 -20.27
CA LYS A 43 -19.06 6.74 -21.36
C LYS A 43 -20.44 7.31 -21.03
N LYS A 44 -21.30 6.55 -20.39
CA LYS A 44 -22.62 7.04 -19.90
C LYS A 44 -22.47 8.16 -18.87
N GLN A 45 -21.36 8.16 -18.12
CA GLN A 45 -21.04 9.20 -17.14
C GLN A 45 -20.31 10.41 -17.76
N GLY A 46 -19.94 10.35 -19.03
CA GLY A 46 -19.32 11.44 -19.75
C GLY A 46 -17.89 11.22 -20.23
N LEU A 47 -17.33 10.04 -20.06
CA LEU A 47 -16.00 9.72 -20.63
C LEU A 47 -16.03 9.85 -22.15
N LYS A 48 -15.08 10.60 -22.71
CA LYS A 48 -14.93 10.82 -24.15
C LYS A 48 -13.82 9.98 -24.78
N LEU A 49 -13.08 9.22 -23.98
CA LEU A 49 -11.98 8.37 -24.43
C LEU A 49 -12.49 6.97 -24.78
N GLU A 50 -11.75 6.29 -25.65
CA GLU A 50 -11.94 4.88 -25.95
C GLU A 50 -11.11 4.01 -24.98
N ALA A 51 -11.43 2.71 -24.90
CA ALA A 51 -10.69 1.79 -24.03
C ALA A 51 -9.20 1.72 -24.38
N ASP A 52 -8.86 1.82 -25.68
CA ASP A 52 -7.47 1.81 -26.15
C ASP A 52 -6.71 3.11 -25.84
N ASP A 53 -7.41 4.21 -25.61
CA ASP A 53 -6.80 5.44 -25.08
C ASP A 53 -6.37 5.29 -23.63
N LEU A 54 -7.10 4.49 -22.85
CA LEU A 54 -6.81 4.22 -21.44
C LEU A 54 -5.75 3.12 -21.30
N TYR A 55 -5.92 2.01 -21.99
CA TYR A 55 -5.00 0.87 -21.96
C TYR A 55 -4.88 0.21 -23.33
N ASN A 56 -3.71 0.35 -23.94
CA ASN A 56 -3.33 -0.35 -25.16
C ASN A 56 -2.07 -1.20 -24.89
N PRO A 57 -2.17 -2.52 -24.90
CA PRO A 57 -0.99 -3.39 -24.66
C PRO A 57 0.06 -3.31 -25.75
N ASN A 58 -0.31 -2.87 -26.97
CA ASN A 58 0.55 -2.84 -28.15
C ASN A 58 0.88 -1.42 -28.65
N GLY A 59 0.44 -0.38 -27.91
CA GLY A 59 0.62 1.00 -28.32
C GLY A 59 0.64 1.96 -27.14
N VAL A 60 0.80 3.25 -27.47
CA VAL A 60 0.81 4.33 -26.48
C VAL A 60 -0.62 4.61 -26.01
N SER A 61 -0.80 4.70 -24.70
CA SER A 61 -2.08 5.02 -24.06
C SER A 61 -1.84 5.74 -22.72
N LEU A 62 -2.87 6.01 -21.94
CA LEU A 62 -2.72 6.63 -20.61
C LEU A 62 -1.88 5.79 -19.64
N LYS A 63 -1.80 4.45 -19.83
CA LYS A 63 -0.90 3.59 -19.04
C LYS A 63 0.56 4.04 -19.08
N ASP A 64 0.99 4.74 -20.13
CA ASP A 64 2.36 5.21 -20.32
C ASP A 64 2.62 6.57 -19.64
N ALA A 65 1.57 7.19 -19.10
CA ALA A 65 1.67 8.42 -18.32
C ALA A 65 1.47 8.19 -16.82
N VAL A 66 1.08 6.98 -16.37
CA VAL A 66 0.80 6.66 -14.98
C VAL A 66 1.63 5.44 -14.57
N GLY A 67 2.36 5.54 -13.46
CA GLY A 67 3.23 4.47 -13.01
C GLY A 67 3.26 4.30 -11.50
N ILE A 68 3.99 3.27 -11.06
CA ILE A 68 4.22 3.01 -9.64
C ILE A 68 5.46 3.79 -9.20
N PHE A 69 5.27 4.69 -8.26
CA PHE A 69 6.32 5.44 -7.62
C PHE A 69 6.77 4.73 -6.34
N GLY A 70 8.08 4.48 -6.23
CA GLY A 70 8.69 3.85 -5.06
C GLY A 70 8.10 2.47 -4.73
N GLY A 71 7.66 2.30 -3.49
CA GLY A 71 7.17 1.02 -2.96
C GLY A 71 5.75 0.64 -3.38
N GLY A 72 4.95 1.56 -3.94
CA GLY A 72 3.55 1.26 -4.30
C GLY A 72 2.64 2.47 -4.51
N CYS A 73 3.14 3.69 -4.35
CA CYS A 73 2.37 4.89 -4.66
C CYS A 73 2.12 5.02 -6.16
N THR A 74 1.13 5.78 -6.55
CA THR A 74 0.93 6.22 -7.93
C THR A 74 1.70 7.52 -8.17
N GLY A 75 2.34 7.63 -9.32
CA GLY A 75 2.88 8.87 -9.85
C GLY A 75 2.48 9.04 -11.29
N GLU A 76 2.24 10.27 -11.71
CA GLU A 76 1.90 10.60 -13.10
C GLU A 76 2.98 11.46 -13.75
N ILE A 77 3.17 11.24 -15.03
CA ILE A 77 4.07 12.02 -15.86
C ILE A 77 3.32 13.26 -16.36
N ILE A 78 3.84 14.44 -16.07
CA ILE A 78 3.20 15.71 -16.38
C ILE A 78 3.98 16.55 -17.40
N SER A 79 5.08 16.03 -17.95
CA SER A 79 5.85 16.69 -19.01
C SER A 79 6.44 15.70 -20.00
N PRO A 80 6.80 16.12 -21.21
CA PRO A 80 7.45 15.26 -22.19
C PRO A 80 8.88 14.83 -21.78
N GLU A 81 9.42 15.37 -20.69
CA GLU A 81 10.77 15.13 -20.18
C GLU A 81 10.75 14.43 -18.82
N GLY A 82 9.83 13.49 -18.62
CA GLY A 82 9.82 12.58 -17.49
C GLY A 82 9.57 13.21 -16.12
N LEU A 83 8.97 14.42 -16.06
CA LEU A 83 8.62 15.04 -14.79
C LEU A 83 7.42 14.31 -14.17
N ILE A 84 7.61 13.79 -12.96
CA ILE A 84 6.62 13.08 -12.17
C ILE A 84 5.96 14.06 -11.21
N LEU A 85 4.64 13.98 -11.07
CA LEU A 85 3.88 14.51 -9.96
C LEU A 85 3.38 13.33 -9.11
N THR A 86 3.51 13.42 -7.79
CA THR A 86 2.97 12.44 -6.84
C THR A 86 2.65 13.13 -5.52
N ASN A 87 2.13 12.41 -4.54
CA ASN A 87 1.84 12.98 -3.24
C ASN A 87 3.12 13.32 -2.45
N HIS A 88 3.04 14.32 -1.58
CA HIS A 88 4.09 14.66 -0.63
C HIS A 88 4.39 13.48 0.31
N HIS A 89 3.33 12.83 0.83
CA HIS A 89 3.52 11.67 1.70
C HIS A 89 4.16 10.48 0.98
N CYS A 90 4.01 10.34 -0.33
CA CYS A 90 4.71 9.32 -1.13
C CYS A 90 6.19 9.65 -1.31
N GLY A 91 6.52 10.93 -1.48
CA GLY A 91 7.89 11.44 -1.55
C GLY A 91 8.57 11.61 -0.20
N TYR A 92 7.85 11.46 0.92
CA TYR A 92 8.33 11.85 2.25
C TYR A 92 9.63 11.17 2.67
N GLY A 93 9.79 9.88 2.34
CA GLY A 93 11.03 9.15 2.58
C GLY A 93 12.21 9.69 1.76
N ALA A 94 11.99 10.10 0.52
CA ALA A 94 13.00 10.72 -0.33
C ALA A 94 13.40 12.12 0.20
N ILE A 95 12.40 12.93 0.61
CA ILE A 95 12.67 14.25 1.22
C ILE A 95 13.49 14.08 2.51
N GLN A 96 13.13 13.11 3.36
CA GLN A 96 13.89 12.78 4.56
C GLN A 96 15.32 12.32 4.23
N GLN A 97 15.51 11.49 3.20
CA GLN A 97 16.83 11.01 2.77
C GLN A 97 17.78 12.14 2.45
N HIS A 98 17.27 13.23 1.88
CA HIS A 98 18.04 14.42 1.54
C HIS A 98 18.12 15.45 2.67
N SER A 99 17.36 15.27 3.76
CA SER A 99 17.34 16.20 4.89
C SER A 99 18.47 15.93 5.89
N SER A 100 18.99 17.00 6.46
CA SER A 100 19.90 17.03 7.60
C SER A 100 19.48 18.17 8.53
N VAL A 101 20.20 18.35 9.64
CA VAL A 101 19.95 19.50 10.54
C VAL A 101 20.31 20.82 9.85
N GLU A 102 21.32 20.81 8.98
CA GLU A 102 21.79 21.98 8.22
C GLU A 102 20.91 22.28 6.99
N HIS A 103 20.24 21.25 6.47
CA HIS A 103 19.38 21.32 5.29
C HIS A 103 18.08 20.55 5.56
N ASP A 104 17.17 21.16 6.30
CA ASP A 104 15.90 20.52 6.69
C ASP A 104 14.82 20.67 5.61
N TYR A 105 14.96 19.92 4.50
CA TYR A 105 13.98 19.94 3.41
C TYR A 105 12.56 19.47 3.82
N LEU A 106 12.45 18.76 4.96
CA LEU A 106 11.12 18.43 5.52
C LEU A 106 10.42 19.70 6.01
N THR A 107 11.15 20.60 6.68
CA THR A 107 10.62 21.84 7.24
C THR A 107 10.54 22.95 6.21
N ASP A 108 11.63 23.14 5.43
CA ASP A 108 11.81 24.30 4.54
C ASP A 108 11.30 24.04 3.12
N GLY A 109 11.12 22.78 2.76
CA GLY A 109 10.87 22.37 1.39
C GLY A 109 12.14 22.37 0.53
N PHE A 110 12.00 21.96 -0.73
CA PHE A 110 13.07 21.92 -1.72
C PHE A 110 12.54 22.28 -3.11
N TRP A 111 13.28 23.10 -3.85
CA TRP A 111 12.95 23.49 -5.22
C TRP A 111 14.24 23.57 -6.04
N ALA A 112 14.43 22.64 -6.98
CA ALA A 112 15.49 22.72 -7.97
C ALA A 112 15.13 23.79 -9.00
N MET A 113 15.94 24.83 -9.12
CA MET A 113 15.74 25.92 -10.07
C MET A 113 16.24 25.55 -11.48
N ASN A 114 17.06 24.54 -11.58
CA ASN A 114 17.57 23.98 -12.83
C ASN A 114 17.91 22.49 -12.65
N ARG A 115 18.19 21.79 -13.75
CA ARG A 115 18.42 20.33 -13.73
C ARG A 115 19.64 19.88 -12.96
N SER A 116 20.66 20.72 -12.85
CA SER A 116 21.88 20.38 -12.09
C SER A 116 21.65 20.40 -10.57
N GLU A 117 20.55 20.98 -10.12
CA GLU A 117 20.13 20.99 -8.72
C GLU A 117 19.19 19.83 -8.36
N GLU A 118 18.68 19.08 -9.36
CA GLU A 118 17.81 17.93 -9.10
C GLU A 118 18.59 16.83 -8.35
N LEU A 119 18.07 16.38 -7.20
CA LEU A 119 18.80 15.52 -6.28
C LEU A 119 18.58 14.03 -6.61
N PRO A 120 19.64 13.29 -7.00
CA PRO A 120 19.58 11.86 -7.21
C PRO A 120 19.10 11.15 -5.94
N THR A 121 18.10 10.27 -6.06
CA THR A 121 17.51 9.58 -4.90
C THR A 121 17.77 8.07 -5.00
N PRO A 122 18.91 7.58 -4.48
CA PRO A 122 19.27 6.17 -4.55
C PRO A 122 18.19 5.25 -3.94
N GLY A 123 17.88 4.18 -4.65
CA GLY A 123 16.87 3.20 -4.23
C GLY A 123 15.43 3.54 -4.64
N LEU A 124 15.16 4.78 -5.04
CA LEU A 124 13.85 5.16 -5.58
C LEU A 124 13.72 4.66 -7.01
N LYS A 125 12.58 4.04 -7.31
CA LYS A 125 12.28 3.50 -8.64
C LYS A 125 10.94 4.00 -9.14
N PHE A 126 10.82 4.15 -10.46
CA PHE A 126 9.54 4.38 -11.13
C PHE A 126 9.26 3.25 -12.12
N ARG A 127 8.04 2.68 -12.07
CA ARG A 127 7.65 1.52 -12.86
C ARG A 127 6.45 1.84 -13.75
N PHE A 128 6.63 1.70 -15.05
CA PHE A 128 5.52 1.72 -15.99
C PHE A 128 5.03 0.29 -16.25
N VAL A 129 3.71 0.09 -16.35
CA VAL A 129 3.16 -1.17 -16.83
C VAL A 129 3.46 -1.28 -18.32
N HIS A 130 4.30 -2.25 -18.67
CA HIS A 130 4.62 -2.55 -20.07
C HIS A 130 3.51 -3.39 -20.70
N ARG A 131 3.15 -4.52 -20.07
CA ARG A 131 2.01 -5.37 -20.46
C ARG A 131 1.49 -6.19 -19.28
N ILE A 132 0.23 -6.61 -19.38
CA ILE A 132 -0.43 -7.50 -18.44
C ILE A 132 -0.89 -8.74 -19.20
N VAL A 133 -0.61 -9.93 -18.68
CA VAL A 133 -0.97 -11.22 -19.28
C VAL A 133 -1.82 -12.02 -18.29
N ASP A 134 -2.96 -12.54 -18.74
CA ASP A 134 -3.76 -13.51 -17.96
C ASP A 134 -3.01 -14.86 -17.97
N ILE A 135 -2.63 -15.33 -16.81
CA ILE A 135 -1.94 -16.61 -16.58
C ILE A 135 -2.78 -17.61 -15.80
N THR A 136 -4.08 -17.35 -15.71
CA THR A 136 -5.02 -18.18 -14.93
C THR A 136 -4.98 -19.64 -15.36
N ASP A 137 -5.05 -19.90 -16.67
CA ASP A 137 -5.03 -21.27 -17.19
C ASP A 137 -3.70 -21.97 -16.91
N LEU A 138 -2.58 -21.24 -16.96
CA LEU A 138 -1.26 -21.78 -16.63
C LEU A 138 -1.19 -22.22 -15.15
N VAL A 139 -1.67 -21.37 -14.24
CA VAL A 139 -1.70 -21.70 -12.80
C VAL A 139 -2.66 -22.87 -12.53
N ASN A 140 -3.84 -22.86 -13.12
CA ASN A 140 -4.83 -23.93 -12.96
C ASN A 140 -4.31 -25.28 -13.52
N ALA A 141 -3.55 -25.26 -14.63
CA ALA A 141 -2.91 -26.46 -15.16
C ALA A 141 -1.89 -27.04 -14.17
N LYS A 142 -1.09 -26.20 -13.50
CA LYS A 142 -0.13 -26.64 -12.48
C LYS A 142 -0.82 -27.20 -11.24
N ILE A 143 -1.91 -26.59 -10.78
CA ILE A 143 -2.74 -27.13 -9.70
C ILE A 143 -3.31 -28.51 -10.09
N LYS A 144 -3.88 -28.61 -11.26
CA LYS A 144 -4.46 -29.88 -11.78
C LYS A 144 -3.41 -30.99 -11.96
N ALA A 145 -2.17 -30.63 -12.30
CA ALA A 145 -1.06 -31.56 -12.40
C ALA A 145 -0.47 -31.97 -11.03
N GLY A 146 -0.92 -31.36 -9.92
CA GLY A 146 -0.39 -31.61 -8.58
C GLY A 146 1.00 -31.00 -8.33
N GLU A 147 1.45 -30.07 -9.19
CA GLU A 147 2.72 -29.38 -9.00
C GLU A 147 2.66 -28.35 -7.86
N VAL A 148 1.47 -27.86 -7.55
CA VAL A 148 1.21 -26.88 -6.47
C VAL A 148 -0.22 -27.07 -5.95
N THR A 149 -0.44 -26.82 -4.65
CA THR A 149 -1.80 -26.79 -4.08
C THR A 149 -2.50 -25.46 -4.40
N GLU A 150 -3.83 -25.41 -4.29
CA GLU A 150 -4.60 -24.14 -4.47
C GLU A 150 -4.12 -23.06 -3.50
N ILE A 151 -3.80 -23.42 -2.25
CA ILE A 151 -3.32 -22.48 -1.23
C ILE A 151 -1.89 -22.00 -1.55
N ASP A 152 -1.01 -22.91 -1.93
CA ASP A 152 0.38 -22.56 -2.24
C ASP A 152 0.46 -21.69 -3.51
N ALA A 153 -0.46 -21.88 -4.46
CA ALA A 153 -0.56 -21.08 -5.67
C ALA A 153 -0.82 -19.59 -5.41
N LEU A 154 -1.35 -19.24 -4.23
CA LEU A 154 -1.56 -17.85 -3.80
C LEU A 154 -0.32 -17.23 -3.14
N THR A 155 0.71 -18.02 -2.87
CA THR A 155 1.88 -17.57 -2.11
C THR A 155 2.90 -16.83 -2.97
N SER A 156 3.56 -15.82 -2.39
CA SER A 156 4.63 -15.09 -3.05
C SER A 156 5.79 -15.96 -3.53
N PRO A 157 6.26 -17.00 -2.80
CA PRO A 157 7.30 -17.89 -3.30
C PRO A 157 6.95 -18.57 -4.62
N PHE A 158 5.75 -19.15 -4.73
CA PHE A 158 5.29 -19.78 -5.97
C PHE A 158 5.16 -18.75 -7.10
N LEU A 159 4.45 -17.65 -6.86
CA LEU A 159 4.18 -16.62 -7.85
C LEU A 159 5.45 -15.95 -8.37
N ASN A 160 6.42 -15.67 -7.48
CA ASN A 160 7.71 -15.11 -7.88
C ASN A 160 8.56 -16.09 -8.71
N LYS A 161 8.51 -17.38 -8.38
CA LYS A 161 9.18 -18.42 -9.17
C LYS A 161 8.56 -18.50 -10.56
N LEU A 162 7.23 -18.60 -10.64
CA LEU A 162 6.49 -18.64 -11.91
C LEU A 162 6.78 -17.42 -12.78
N ALA A 163 6.77 -16.22 -12.18
CA ALA A 163 7.06 -14.98 -12.91
C ALA A 163 8.45 -14.99 -13.55
N LYS A 164 9.47 -15.49 -12.83
CA LYS A 164 10.83 -15.63 -13.36
C LYS A 164 10.90 -16.66 -14.50
N GLU A 165 10.27 -17.82 -14.34
CA GLU A 165 10.21 -18.87 -15.37
C GLU A 165 9.57 -18.36 -16.67
N GLU A 166 8.50 -17.59 -16.56
CA GLU A 166 7.80 -17.02 -17.73
C GLU A 166 8.56 -15.85 -18.38
N LEU A 167 9.29 -15.05 -17.57
CA LEU A 167 10.20 -14.03 -18.11
C LEU A 167 11.29 -14.67 -18.98
N GLU A 168 11.90 -15.77 -18.52
CA GLU A 168 12.94 -16.49 -19.27
C GLU A 168 12.48 -17.01 -20.64
N LYS A 169 11.17 -17.25 -20.82
CA LYS A 169 10.54 -17.70 -22.07
C LYS A 169 10.05 -16.54 -22.95
N SER A 170 10.04 -15.32 -22.40
CA SER A 170 9.44 -14.16 -23.07
C SER A 170 10.42 -13.44 -24.01
N ASP A 171 9.87 -12.61 -24.90
CA ASP A 171 10.61 -11.67 -25.75
C ASP A 171 11.28 -10.52 -24.96
N LEU A 172 11.02 -10.43 -23.66
CA LEU A 172 11.57 -9.43 -22.75
C LEU A 172 12.76 -9.94 -21.94
N LYS A 173 13.14 -11.22 -22.12
CA LYS A 173 14.33 -11.78 -21.46
C LYS A 173 15.57 -10.95 -21.76
N GLY A 174 16.29 -10.57 -20.71
CA GLY A 174 17.55 -9.82 -20.81
C GLY A 174 17.43 -8.37 -21.24
N LYS A 175 16.22 -7.85 -21.47
CA LYS A 175 16.03 -6.42 -21.75
C LYS A 175 16.25 -5.58 -20.48
N PRO A 176 16.90 -4.41 -20.57
CA PRO A 176 17.19 -3.57 -19.40
C PRO A 176 15.91 -3.10 -18.71
N GLY A 177 15.95 -3.06 -17.37
CA GLY A 177 14.88 -2.54 -16.53
C GLY A 177 13.57 -3.33 -16.57
N ILE A 178 13.55 -4.58 -17.01
CA ILE A 178 12.32 -5.40 -16.95
C ILE A 178 12.21 -6.09 -15.60
N GLU A 179 11.13 -5.78 -14.88
CA GLU A 179 10.67 -6.53 -13.70
C GLU A 179 9.35 -7.22 -14.01
N VAL A 180 9.14 -8.42 -13.43
CA VAL A 180 7.88 -9.16 -13.57
C VAL A 180 7.31 -9.50 -12.21
N ARG A 181 5.97 -9.49 -12.11
CA ARG A 181 5.24 -9.94 -10.92
C ARG A 181 4.02 -10.73 -11.35
N ALA A 182 3.84 -11.91 -10.80
CA ALA A 182 2.59 -12.64 -10.88
C ALA A 182 1.76 -12.33 -9.63
N LEU A 183 0.49 -12.01 -9.81
CA LEU A 183 -0.41 -11.58 -8.74
C LEU A 183 -1.74 -12.33 -8.83
N PRO A 184 -2.29 -12.80 -7.69
CA PRO A 184 -3.62 -13.36 -7.61
C PRO A 184 -4.65 -12.23 -7.53
N PHE A 185 -5.77 -12.39 -8.23
CA PHE A 185 -6.91 -11.50 -8.23
C PHE A 185 -8.17 -12.28 -7.86
N TYR A 186 -9.16 -11.58 -7.34
CA TYR A 186 -10.46 -12.15 -6.95
C TYR A 186 -10.30 -13.39 -6.06
N ALA A 187 -9.49 -13.27 -5.00
CA ALA A 187 -9.19 -14.35 -4.06
C ALA A 187 -8.64 -15.64 -4.73
N GLY A 188 -7.87 -15.49 -5.81
CA GLY A 188 -7.26 -16.63 -6.53
C GLY A 188 -8.11 -17.20 -7.67
N ASN A 189 -9.24 -16.58 -7.99
CA ASN A 189 -10.03 -16.98 -9.17
C ASN A 189 -9.40 -16.54 -10.51
N LYS A 190 -8.47 -15.58 -10.45
CA LYS A 190 -7.70 -15.10 -11.59
C LYS A 190 -6.26 -14.85 -11.18
N PHE A 191 -5.34 -15.01 -12.13
CA PHE A 191 -3.92 -14.73 -11.97
C PHE A 191 -3.44 -13.90 -13.15
N TYR A 192 -2.77 -12.79 -12.87
CA TYR A 192 -2.21 -11.92 -13.90
C TYR A 192 -0.71 -11.75 -13.70
N MET A 193 0.02 -11.75 -14.83
CA MET A 193 1.43 -11.40 -14.85
C MET A 193 1.61 -10.00 -15.39
N PHE A 194 2.25 -9.18 -14.59
CA PHE A 194 2.59 -7.80 -14.90
C PHE A 194 4.05 -7.72 -15.29
N TYR A 195 4.32 -7.19 -16.46
CA TYR A 195 5.66 -6.83 -16.92
C TYR A 195 5.80 -5.31 -16.77
N TYR A 196 6.83 -4.88 -16.07
CA TYR A 196 7.11 -3.46 -15.82
C TYR A 196 8.40 -3.06 -16.50
N LYS A 197 8.43 -1.83 -17.05
CA LYS A 197 9.68 -1.15 -17.39
C LYS A 197 10.03 -0.22 -16.23
N VAL A 198 11.22 -0.42 -15.64
CA VAL A 198 11.63 0.16 -14.36
C VAL A 198 12.82 1.06 -14.56
N TYR A 199 12.71 2.28 -14.08
CA TYR A 199 13.78 3.26 -14.09
C TYR A 199 14.29 3.47 -12.66
N SER A 200 15.62 3.47 -12.48
CA SER A 200 16.31 3.57 -11.17
C SER A 200 16.94 4.96 -10.94
N ASP A 201 17.21 5.75 -11.97
CA ASP A 201 17.65 7.13 -11.81
C ASP A 201 16.42 8.05 -11.74
N VAL A 202 15.93 8.23 -10.50
CA VAL A 202 14.82 9.13 -10.20
C VAL A 202 15.33 10.21 -9.27
N ARG A 203 15.17 11.48 -9.67
CA ARG A 203 15.71 12.62 -8.94
C ARG A 203 14.62 13.48 -8.36
N MET A 204 14.80 13.99 -7.15
CA MET A 204 13.88 14.92 -6.50
C MET A 204 14.02 16.29 -7.15
N VAL A 205 12.90 16.85 -7.60
CA VAL A 205 12.79 18.15 -8.27
C VAL A 205 12.21 19.20 -7.35
N ALA A 206 11.12 18.86 -6.65
CA ALA A 206 10.48 19.78 -5.75
C ALA A 206 9.64 19.06 -4.69
N ALA A 207 9.61 19.64 -3.51
CA ALA A 207 8.70 19.29 -2.45
C ALA A 207 8.37 20.56 -1.64
N PRO A 208 7.09 20.87 -1.40
CA PRO A 208 6.74 21.97 -0.52
C PRO A 208 7.17 21.65 0.91
N PRO A 209 7.35 22.67 1.78
CA PRO A 209 7.56 22.46 3.21
C PRO A 209 6.42 21.64 3.83
N SER A 210 6.70 20.91 4.91
CA SER A 210 5.68 20.09 5.60
C SER A 210 4.47 20.92 6.08
N SER A 211 4.65 22.24 6.33
CA SER A 211 3.56 23.17 6.62
C SER A 211 2.53 23.30 5.48
N VAL A 212 2.89 22.92 4.26
CA VAL A 212 2.00 22.82 3.08
C VAL A 212 1.72 21.37 2.74
N GLY A 213 2.77 20.58 2.48
CA GLY A 213 2.69 19.19 2.04
C GLY A 213 2.04 18.25 3.07
N LYS A 214 2.04 18.65 4.33
CA LYS A 214 1.42 17.93 5.44
C LYS A 214 0.56 18.88 6.30
N PHE A 215 -0.07 19.88 5.67
CA PHE A 215 -0.95 20.82 6.36
C PHE A 215 -2.06 20.09 7.11
N GLY A 216 -2.35 20.53 8.35
CA GLY A 216 -3.27 19.83 9.25
C GLY A 216 -2.67 18.62 9.96
N GLY A 217 -1.47 18.20 9.55
CA GLY A 217 -0.69 17.13 10.19
C GLY A 217 -1.49 15.85 10.37
N GLU A 218 -1.32 15.22 11.54
CA GLU A 218 -2.05 14.00 11.88
C GLU A 218 -3.52 14.26 12.21
N THR A 219 -3.89 15.51 12.58
CA THR A 219 -5.28 15.87 12.92
C THR A 219 -6.18 15.73 11.70
N ASP A 220 -5.75 16.21 10.52
CA ASP A 220 -6.55 16.19 9.31
C ASP A 220 -6.39 14.90 8.50
N ASN A 221 -5.41 14.05 8.82
CA ASN A 221 -5.24 12.78 8.13
C ASN A 221 -6.47 11.89 8.33
N TRP A 222 -7.01 11.31 7.25
CA TRP A 222 -8.26 10.54 7.20
C TRP A 222 -9.50 11.32 7.67
N MET A 223 -9.47 12.65 7.51
CA MET A 223 -10.59 13.53 7.87
C MET A 223 -11.07 14.34 6.68
N TRP A 224 -12.31 14.80 6.74
CA TRP A 224 -12.94 15.71 5.79
C TRP A 224 -13.52 16.91 6.55
N PRO A 225 -13.36 18.16 6.06
CA PRO A 225 -12.52 18.57 4.93
C PRO A 225 -11.03 18.51 5.23
N ARG A 226 -10.19 18.45 4.15
CA ARG A 226 -8.74 18.45 4.23
C ARG A 226 -8.16 19.47 3.25
N HIS A 227 -7.24 20.32 3.73
CA HIS A 227 -6.63 21.42 2.96
C HIS A 227 -5.12 21.23 2.74
N THR A 228 -4.64 20.00 2.77
CA THR A 228 -3.24 19.66 2.58
C THR A 228 -2.83 19.87 1.13
N GLY A 229 -1.72 20.57 0.88
CA GLY A 229 -1.06 20.63 -0.42
C GLY A 229 -0.15 19.42 -0.63
N ASP A 230 -0.73 18.23 -0.68
CA ASP A 230 -0.05 16.93 -0.64
C ASP A 230 0.52 16.57 -2.02
N PHE A 231 1.60 17.25 -2.43
CA PHE A 231 2.30 16.97 -3.68
C PHE A 231 3.81 16.97 -3.51
N SER A 232 4.52 16.24 -4.37
CA SER A 232 5.95 16.31 -4.58
C SER A 232 6.28 15.99 -6.04
N MET A 233 7.43 16.45 -6.52
CA MET A 233 7.82 16.32 -7.91
C MET A 233 9.18 15.66 -8.01
N PHE A 234 9.28 14.74 -8.96
CA PHE A 234 10.50 14.00 -9.28
C PHE A 234 10.71 13.98 -10.79
N ARG A 235 11.86 13.52 -11.25
CA ARG A 235 12.12 13.33 -12.68
C ARG A 235 12.82 12.01 -12.93
N ILE A 236 12.39 11.32 -13.97
CA ILE A 236 13.05 10.11 -14.45
C ILE A 236 14.18 10.52 -15.37
N TYR A 237 15.33 9.92 -15.15
CA TYR A 237 16.49 9.98 -16.04
C TYR A 237 16.76 8.60 -16.64
N ALA A 238 17.32 8.59 -17.84
CA ALA A 238 17.64 7.39 -18.60
C ALA A 238 18.98 7.59 -19.31
N ASP A 239 19.51 6.53 -19.93
CA ASP A 239 20.65 6.67 -20.82
C ASP A 239 20.32 7.52 -22.06
N ALA A 240 21.31 7.80 -22.89
CA ALA A 240 21.13 8.61 -24.10
C ALA A 240 20.14 8.01 -25.12
N ASN A 241 19.85 6.71 -25.02
CA ASN A 241 18.91 5.99 -25.88
C ASN A 241 17.48 5.92 -25.26
N GLY A 242 17.29 6.42 -24.05
CA GLY A 242 16.04 6.35 -23.30
C GLY A 242 15.83 5.02 -22.57
N GLU A 243 16.88 4.18 -22.47
CA GLU A 243 16.80 2.92 -21.75
C GLU A 243 17.08 3.10 -20.26
N PRO A 244 16.46 2.26 -19.39
CA PRO A 244 16.71 2.28 -17.96
C PRO A 244 18.20 2.09 -17.65
N ALA A 245 18.71 2.97 -16.77
CA ALA A 245 20.08 2.94 -16.30
C ALA A 245 20.15 3.27 -14.80
N GLU A 246 21.19 2.81 -14.14
CA GLU A 246 21.55 3.29 -12.81
C GLU A 246 22.00 4.76 -12.90
N TYR A 247 22.04 5.44 -11.74
CA TYR A 247 22.45 6.83 -11.70
C TYR A 247 23.79 7.08 -12.41
N SER A 248 23.80 8.06 -13.29
CA SER A 248 25.01 8.60 -13.91
C SER A 248 24.81 10.08 -14.21
N GLU A 249 25.88 10.87 -14.10
CA GLU A 249 25.88 12.27 -14.52
C GLU A 249 25.59 12.44 -16.03
N SER A 250 25.89 11.43 -16.83
CA SER A 250 25.64 11.41 -18.27
C SER A 250 24.19 11.08 -18.64
N ASN A 251 23.37 10.62 -17.69
CA ASN A 251 21.97 10.34 -17.96
C ASN A 251 21.20 11.64 -18.27
N VAL A 252 20.21 11.50 -19.12
CA VAL A 252 19.36 12.61 -19.59
C VAL A 252 17.90 12.40 -19.15
N PRO A 253 17.11 13.47 -19.02
CA PRO A 253 15.68 13.34 -18.75
C PRO A 253 15.00 12.41 -19.74
N LEU A 254 14.20 11.47 -19.23
CA LEU A 254 13.47 10.51 -20.05
C LEU A 254 12.49 11.23 -20.96
N LYS A 255 12.61 11.02 -22.27
CA LYS A 255 11.57 11.44 -23.23
C LYS A 255 10.41 10.48 -23.16
N THR A 256 9.25 10.94 -22.69
CA THR A 256 8.07 10.10 -22.48
C THR A 256 7.11 10.20 -23.68
N PRO A 257 6.57 9.07 -24.17
CA PRO A 257 5.64 9.07 -25.29
C PRO A 257 4.27 9.64 -24.94
N LYS A 258 3.93 9.69 -23.66
CA LYS A 258 2.67 10.18 -23.11
C LYS A 258 2.90 10.91 -21.80
N PHE A 259 2.16 11.98 -21.61
CA PHE A 259 2.08 12.71 -20.33
C PHE A 259 0.68 13.31 -20.14
N LEU A 260 0.33 13.68 -18.92
CA LEU A 260 -0.92 14.32 -18.56
C LEU A 260 -0.69 15.84 -18.45
N PRO A 261 -1.25 16.65 -19.33
CA PRO A 261 -1.18 18.11 -19.19
C PRO A 261 -2.05 18.57 -18.01
N ILE A 262 -1.53 19.50 -17.21
CA ILE A 262 -2.27 20.10 -16.11
C ILE A 262 -3.31 21.08 -16.65
N SER A 263 -4.58 20.89 -16.29
CA SER A 263 -5.66 21.81 -16.61
C SER A 263 -5.99 22.70 -15.41
N ILE A 264 -6.02 24.01 -15.63
CA ILE A 264 -6.42 25.00 -14.62
C ILE A 264 -7.87 25.50 -14.84
N LYS A 265 -8.64 24.88 -15.74
CA LYS A 265 -10.03 25.28 -16.04
C LYS A 265 -11.00 24.99 -14.90
N GLY A 266 -10.61 24.09 -13.97
CA GLY A 266 -11.52 23.55 -12.96
C GLY A 266 -12.52 22.56 -13.54
N LEU A 267 -13.45 22.13 -12.69
CA LEU A 267 -14.54 21.20 -13.01
C LEU A 267 -15.87 21.84 -12.59
N ASN A 268 -16.94 21.53 -13.31
CA ASN A 268 -18.30 21.87 -12.93
C ASN A 268 -19.00 20.63 -12.36
N GLU A 269 -20.09 20.83 -11.64
CA GLU A 269 -20.95 19.74 -11.20
C GLU A 269 -21.48 18.97 -12.41
N GLY A 270 -21.34 17.64 -12.39
CA GLY A 270 -21.73 16.77 -13.51
C GLY A 270 -20.64 16.52 -14.56
N ASP A 271 -19.48 17.18 -14.47
CA ASP A 271 -18.35 16.86 -15.34
C ASP A 271 -17.79 15.47 -14.97
N TYR A 272 -17.37 14.73 -15.99
CA TYR A 272 -16.74 13.44 -15.79
C TYR A 272 -15.34 13.58 -15.16
N ALA A 273 -15.08 12.80 -14.12
CA ALA A 273 -13.77 12.66 -13.50
C ALA A 273 -13.49 11.19 -13.20
N MET A 274 -12.24 10.79 -13.30
CA MET A 274 -11.78 9.46 -12.91
C MET A 274 -10.42 9.53 -12.24
N ILE A 275 -10.13 8.52 -11.43
CA ILE A 275 -8.79 8.27 -10.86
C ILE A 275 -8.21 7.05 -11.56
N MET A 276 -6.98 7.17 -12.06
CA MET A 276 -6.21 6.07 -12.64
C MET A 276 -4.94 5.88 -11.83
N GLY A 277 -4.65 4.64 -11.42
CA GLY A 277 -3.43 4.39 -10.66
C GLY A 277 -3.41 3.03 -9.99
N PHE A 278 -2.58 2.95 -8.94
CA PHE A 278 -2.26 1.73 -8.20
C PHE A 278 -2.71 1.91 -6.74
N PRO A 279 -3.99 1.61 -6.43
CA PRO A 279 -4.50 1.72 -5.06
C PRO A 279 -3.83 0.68 -4.15
N GLY A 280 -3.84 0.93 -2.84
CA GLY A 280 -3.31 0.02 -1.84
C GLY A 280 -4.13 -1.27 -1.77
N SER A 281 -5.11 -1.32 -0.88
CA SER A 281 -6.03 -2.46 -0.76
C SER A 281 -7.44 -1.99 -0.42
N THR A 282 -8.44 -2.76 -0.86
CA THR A 282 -9.82 -2.62 -0.42
C THR A 282 -10.40 -3.99 -0.08
N GLU A 283 -11.30 -4.03 0.89
CA GLU A 283 -11.94 -5.24 1.38
C GLU A 283 -13.46 -5.09 1.30
N ARG A 284 -13.93 -4.82 0.10
CA ARG A 284 -15.33 -4.45 -0.18
C ARG A 284 -16.33 -5.60 0.04
N TYR A 285 -15.92 -6.83 -0.28
CA TYR A 285 -16.82 -7.98 -0.35
C TYR A 285 -16.73 -8.91 0.86
N LEU A 286 -16.22 -8.42 1.99
CA LEU A 286 -16.17 -9.19 3.23
C LEU A 286 -17.57 -9.50 3.76
N THR A 287 -17.73 -10.68 4.40
CA THR A 287 -18.88 -11.04 5.20
C THR A 287 -18.93 -10.24 6.51
N GLN A 288 -20.05 -10.32 7.23
CA GLN A 288 -20.17 -9.70 8.54
C GLN A 288 -19.11 -10.20 9.53
N SER A 289 -18.85 -11.51 9.54
CA SER A 289 -17.84 -12.13 10.42
C SER A 289 -16.42 -11.67 10.09
N GLU A 290 -16.08 -11.56 8.80
CA GLU A 290 -14.79 -11.03 8.35
C GLU A 290 -14.59 -9.56 8.75
N VAL A 291 -15.64 -8.72 8.63
CA VAL A 291 -15.58 -7.32 9.10
C VAL A 291 -15.36 -7.27 10.61
N LYS A 292 -16.03 -8.12 11.41
CA LYS A 292 -15.81 -8.23 12.86
C LYS A 292 -14.36 -8.66 13.17
N GLN A 293 -13.84 -9.65 12.44
CA GLN A 293 -12.47 -10.11 12.61
C GLN A 293 -11.47 -8.97 12.29
N ARG A 294 -11.68 -8.24 11.19
CA ARG A 294 -10.88 -7.07 10.83
C ARG A 294 -10.85 -6.03 11.95
N MET A 295 -12.00 -5.67 12.51
CA MET A 295 -12.11 -4.70 13.60
C MET A 295 -11.34 -5.15 14.85
N ASN A 296 -11.58 -6.38 15.29
CA ASN A 296 -11.19 -6.84 16.62
C ASN A 296 -9.80 -7.48 16.67
N ALA A 297 -9.35 -8.13 15.60
CA ALA A 297 -8.05 -8.77 15.55
C ALA A 297 -6.98 -7.91 14.88
N VAL A 298 -7.33 -7.26 13.75
CA VAL A 298 -6.35 -6.53 12.94
C VAL A 298 -6.25 -5.07 13.36
N ASN A 299 -7.37 -4.33 13.24
CA ASN A 299 -7.37 -2.90 13.54
C ASN A 299 -7.06 -2.62 15.01
N GLN A 300 -7.59 -3.44 15.93
CA GLN A 300 -7.34 -3.25 17.36
C GLN A 300 -5.86 -3.44 17.71
N ALA A 301 -5.19 -4.45 17.13
CA ALA A 301 -3.76 -4.63 17.36
C ALA A 301 -2.93 -3.44 16.85
N MET A 302 -3.29 -2.90 15.66
CA MET A 302 -2.65 -1.68 15.14
C MET A 302 -2.89 -0.47 16.02
N ILE A 303 -4.12 -0.30 16.54
CA ILE A 303 -4.48 0.82 17.44
C ILE A 303 -3.64 0.75 18.71
N ASP A 304 -3.61 -0.40 19.37
CA ASP A 304 -2.96 -0.55 20.64
C ASP A 304 -1.43 -0.42 20.54
N MET A 305 -0.81 -1.20 19.63
CA MET A 305 0.65 -1.24 19.55
C MET A 305 1.24 0.01 18.93
N ARG A 306 0.65 0.52 17.84
CA ARG A 306 1.15 1.74 17.19
C ARG A 306 0.92 2.97 18.05
N GLY A 307 -0.17 3.03 18.83
CA GLY A 307 -0.42 4.11 19.79
C GLY A 307 0.73 4.25 20.78
N VAL A 308 1.14 3.15 21.42
CA VAL A 308 2.28 3.13 22.36
C VAL A 308 3.59 3.56 21.66
N ARG A 309 3.85 3.04 20.45
CA ARG A 309 5.05 3.42 19.70
C ARG A 309 5.08 4.92 19.39
N LEU A 310 3.98 5.46 18.90
CA LEU A 310 3.86 6.86 18.49
C LEU A 310 4.05 7.82 19.67
N GLU A 311 3.55 7.49 20.86
CA GLU A 311 3.76 8.26 22.07
C GLU A 311 5.26 8.36 22.41
N VAL A 312 5.98 7.24 22.38
CA VAL A 312 7.44 7.24 22.62
C VAL A 312 8.17 8.03 21.56
N LEU A 313 7.89 7.78 20.27
CA LEU A 313 8.57 8.49 19.17
C LEU A 313 8.35 9.99 19.26
N ARG A 314 7.12 10.45 19.53
CA ARG A 314 6.79 11.88 19.68
C ARG A 314 7.67 12.54 20.72
N LYS A 315 7.78 11.94 21.91
CA LYS A 315 8.61 12.48 23.01
C LYS A 315 10.06 12.71 22.56
N TYR A 316 10.66 11.78 21.85
CA TYR A 316 12.06 11.90 21.40
C TYR A 316 12.20 12.86 20.22
N MET A 317 11.24 12.87 19.30
CA MET A 317 11.22 13.81 18.18
C MET A 317 11.06 15.26 18.61
N ASP A 318 10.22 15.52 19.62
CA ASP A 318 10.01 16.87 20.17
C ASP A 318 11.24 17.38 20.95
N ALA A 319 12.08 16.47 21.43
CA ALA A 319 13.29 16.81 22.18
C ALA A 319 14.53 17.09 21.30
N SER A 320 14.53 16.70 20.03
CA SER A 320 15.71 16.78 19.15
C SER A 320 15.33 16.87 17.69
N ASP A 321 15.79 17.92 16.99
CA ASP A 321 15.63 18.07 15.55
C ASP A 321 16.27 16.92 14.76
N LYS A 322 17.45 16.46 15.20
CA LYS A 322 18.09 15.28 14.63
C LYS A 322 17.15 14.07 14.68
N THR A 323 16.61 13.77 15.86
CA THR A 323 15.70 12.62 16.01
C THR A 323 14.39 12.83 15.27
N ARG A 324 13.89 14.07 15.22
CA ARG A 324 12.71 14.42 14.41
C ARG A 324 12.91 14.07 12.94
N ILE A 325 14.03 14.43 12.36
CA ILE A 325 14.38 14.11 10.96
C ILE A 325 14.55 12.58 10.80
N GLN A 326 15.31 11.92 11.68
CA GLN A 326 15.56 10.47 11.62
C GLN A 326 14.29 9.63 11.64
N TYR A 327 13.28 10.06 12.41
CA TYR A 327 12.05 9.28 12.62
C TYR A 327 10.84 9.81 11.84
N ALA A 328 10.98 10.87 11.08
CA ALA A 328 9.87 11.53 10.37
C ALA A 328 9.02 10.56 9.52
N SER A 329 9.66 9.79 8.64
CA SER A 329 8.96 8.83 7.76
C SER A 329 8.40 7.63 8.54
N LYS A 330 9.14 7.11 9.52
CA LYS A 330 8.72 5.99 10.38
C LYS A 330 7.50 6.38 11.22
N PHE A 331 7.50 7.59 11.77
CA PHE A 331 6.38 8.14 12.52
C PHE A 331 5.17 8.34 11.61
N ALA A 332 5.35 8.98 10.45
CA ALA A 332 4.27 9.24 9.51
C ALA A 332 3.59 7.95 9.03
N GLY A 333 4.38 6.93 8.66
CA GLY A 333 3.85 5.63 8.25
C GLY A 333 3.09 4.92 9.38
N SER A 334 3.64 4.92 10.60
CA SER A 334 2.97 4.30 11.77
C SER A 334 1.66 5.00 12.11
N SER A 335 1.67 6.34 12.15
CA SER A 335 0.51 7.17 12.46
C SER A 335 -0.60 7.05 11.42
N ASN A 336 -0.24 6.95 10.14
CA ASN A 336 -1.20 6.79 9.05
C ASN A 336 -2.08 5.54 9.24
N TYR A 337 -1.49 4.38 9.51
CA TYR A 337 -2.23 3.14 9.76
C TYR A 337 -2.97 3.14 11.10
N TRP A 338 -2.37 3.72 12.14
CA TRP A 338 -3.00 3.87 13.45
C TRP A 338 -4.30 4.66 13.36
N LYS A 339 -4.26 5.82 12.73
CA LYS A 339 -5.43 6.68 12.58
C LYS A 339 -6.46 6.09 11.62
N ASN A 340 -6.02 5.45 10.54
CA ASN A 340 -6.91 4.72 9.63
C ASN A 340 -7.69 3.62 10.37
N SER A 341 -7.02 2.83 11.21
CA SER A 341 -7.67 1.76 11.97
C SER A 341 -8.71 2.29 12.97
N ILE A 342 -8.41 3.40 13.66
CA ILE A 342 -9.38 4.07 14.54
C ILE A 342 -10.58 4.57 13.73
N GLY A 343 -10.31 5.29 12.64
CA GLY A 343 -11.37 5.85 11.79
C GLY A 343 -12.22 4.78 11.13
N MET A 344 -11.62 3.68 10.68
CA MET A 344 -12.32 2.54 10.09
C MET A 344 -13.26 1.89 11.11
N ASN A 345 -12.77 1.57 12.33
CA ASN A 345 -13.62 0.97 13.36
C ASN A 345 -14.79 1.89 13.71
N LYS A 346 -14.53 3.19 13.86
CA LYS A 346 -15.57 4.18 14.10
C LYS A 346 -16.58 4.23 12.96
N ALA A 347 -16.14 4.29 11.70
CA ALA A 347 -17.01 4.36 10.54
C ALA A 347 -17.88 3.10 10.37
N ILE A 348 -17.34 1.92 10.64
CA ILE A 348 -18.07 0.65 10.62
C ILE A 348 -19.24 0.68 11.62
N ILE A 349 -18.98 1.24 12.83
CA ILE A 349 -19.99 1.34 13.87
C ILE A 349 -21.02 2.43 13.53
N ASP A 350 -20.57 3.64 13.22
CA ASP A 350 -21.41 4.81 12.99
C ASP A 350 -22.39 4.62 11.79
N ASN A 351 -21.97 3.85 10.78
CA ASN A 351 -22.76 3.60 9.57
C ASN A 351 -23.45 2.23 9.58
N ASP A 352 -23.47 1.54 10.70
CA ASP A 352 -24.06 0.19 10.84
C ASP A 352 -23.66 -0.76 9.69
N VAL A 353 -22.35 -0.79 9.35
CA VAL A 353 -21.85 -1.65 8.26
C VAL A 353 -22.13 -3.12 8.57
N LEU A 354 -22.06 -3.52 9.84
CA LEU A 354 -22.35 -4.91 10.23
C LEU A 354 -23.82 -5.28 9.96
N GLY A 355 -24.76 -4.38 10.26
CA GLY A 355 -26.18 -4.59 9.94
C GLY A 355 -26.42 -4.64 8.44
N ALA A 356 -25.80 -3.74 7.66
CA ALA A 356 -25.89 -3.76 6.21
C ALA A 356 -25.34 -5.08 5.61
N LYS A 357 -24.24 -5.63 6.13
CA LYS A 357 -23.70 -6.93 5.72
C LYS A 357 -24.65 -8.07 6.06
N ALA A 358 -25.23 -8.08 7.27
CA ALA A 358 -26.22 -9.09 7.66
C ALA A 358 -27.43 -9.12 6.72
N GLU A 359 -27.93 -7.96 6.28
CA GLU A 359 -29.03 -7.90 5.32
C GLU A 359 -28.63 -8.41 3.92
N ILE A 360 -27.37 -8.21 3.49
CA ILE A 360 -26.85 -8.80 2.25
C ILE A 360 -26.78 -10.33 2.37
N GLU A 361 -26.24 -10.85 3.48
CA GLU A 361 -26.14 -12.29 3.75
C GLU A 361 -27.51 -12.96 3.80
N LYS A 362 -28.50 -12.32 4.42
CA LYS A 362 -29.88 -12.78 4.42
C LYS A 362 -30.49 -12.88 3.00
N LYS A 363 -30.24 -11.87 2.16
CA LYS A 363 -30.64 -11.90 0.75
C LYS A 363 -29.93 -13.01 -0.03
N TYR A 364 -28.64 -13.20 0.25
CA TYR A 364 -27.84 -14.27 -0.34
C TYR A 364 -28.37 -15.65 0.07
N ALA A 365 -28.66 -15.88 1.35
CA ALA A 365 -29.23 -17.13 1.84
C ALA A 365 -30.56 -17.46 1.15
N ALA A 366 -31.44 -16.47 0.96
CA ALA A 366 -32.69 -16.65 0.21
C ALA A 366 -32.44 -16.98 -1.28
N PHE A 367 -31.42 -16.37 -1.91
CA PHE A 367 -31.01 -16.68 -3.28
C PHE A 367 -30.42 -18.10 -3.39
N ALA A 368 -29.64 -18.52 -2.40
CA ALA A 368 -28.92 -19.79 -2.38
C ALA A 368 -29.81 -20.99 -2.12
N GLN A 369 -31.01 -20.78 -1.56
CA GLN A 369 -31.92 -21.84 -1.19
C GLN A 369 -32.23 -22.77 -2.39
N GLY A 370 -31.97 -24.07 -2.21
CA GLY A 370 -32.16 -25.08 -3.24
C GLY A 370 -31.11 -25.09 -4.35
N LYS A 371 -29.98 -24.38 -4.16
CA LYS A 371 -28.86 -24.36 -5.09
C LYS A 371 -27.60 -24.87 -4.37
N PRO A 372 -27.27 -26.17 -4.47
CA PRO A 372 -26.22 -26.81 -3.68
C PRO A 372 -24.85 -26.14 -3.78
N GLU A 373 -24.52 -25.49 -4.89
CA GLU A 373 -23.28 -24.78 -5.13
C GLU A 373 -23.14 -23.48 -4.32
N TYR A 374 -24.24 -22.89 -3.86
CA TYR A 374 -24.26 -21.63 -3.11
C TYR A 374 -24.72 -21.81 -1.66
N GLU A 375 -25.38 -22.92 -1.35
CA GLU A 375 -25.97 -23.18 -0.04
C GLU A 375 -24.85 -23.44 1.00
N GLY A 376 -24.97 -22.81 2.17
CA GLY A 376 -24.02 -22.99 3.28
C GLY A 376 -22.65 -22.33 3.08
N VAL A 377 -22.47 -21.46 2.07
CA VAL A 377 -21.16 -20.80 1.82
C VAL A 377 -20.83 -19.79 2.91
N VAL A 378 -21.79 -18.96 3.34
CA VAL A 378 -21.57 -17.96 4.39
C VAL A 378 -21.25 -18.64 5.72
N GLU A 379 -22.01 -19.68 6.08
CA GLU A 379 -21.80 -20.47 7.31
C GLU A 379 -20.42 -21.15 7.34
N LYS A 380 -19.92 -21.60 6.19
CA LYS A 380 -18.55 -22.16 6.09
C LYS A 380 -17.49 -21.08 6.29
N ILE A 381 -17.71 -19.89 5.73
CA ILE A 381 -16.81 -18.73 5.93
C ILE A 381 -16.80 -18.36 7.42
N ASP A 382 -17.97 -18.22 8.04
CA ASP A 382 -18.12 -17.88 9.46
C ASP A 382 -17.38 -18.87 10.37
N ALA A 383 -17.50 -20.16 10.12
CA ALA A 383 -16.80 -21.19 10.89
C ALA A 383 -15.26 -21.10 10.75
N ILE A 384 -14.76 -20.78 9.55
CA ILE A 384 -13.32 -20.55 9.32
C ILE A 384 -12.85 -19.28 10.04
N ILE A 385 -13.63 -18.20 9.97
CA ILE A 385 -13.31 -16.94 10.61
C ILE A 385 -13.30 -17.08 12.13
N GLU A 386 -14.29 -17.72 12.72
CA GLU A 386 -14.34 -18.01 14.17
C GLU A 386 -13.11 -18.78 14.61
N LYS A 387 -12.77 -19.86 13.90
CA LYS A 387 -11.62 -20.72 14.22
C LYS A 387 -10.28 -19.96 14.07
N SER A 388 -10.14 -19.11 13.07
CA SER A 388 -8.88 -18.43 12.75
C SER A 388 -8.64 -17.15 13.55
N THR A 389 -9.68 -16.51 14.08
CA THR A 389 -9.60 -15.21 14.75
C THR A 389 -8.62 -15.15 15.92
N PRO A 390 -8.54 -16.14 16.84
CA PRO A 390 -7.57 -16.10 17.93
C PRO A 390 -6.12 -16.09 17.43
N THR A 391 -5.80 -16.96 16.48
CA THR A 391 -4.45 -17.06 15.90
C THR A 391 -4.11 -15.78 15.11
N LEU A 392 -5.05 -15.22 14.36
CA LEU A 392 -4.85 -13.99 13.61
C LEU A 392 -4.60 -12.81 14.56
N ARG A 393 -5.36 -12.72 15.65
CA ARG A 393 -5.18 -11.71 16.69
C ARG A 393 -3.80 -11.78 17.31
N GLN A 394 -3.38 -12.97 17.77
CA GLN A 394 -2.04 -13.22 18.31
C GLN A 394 -0.95 -12.79 17.30
N LEU A 395 -1.09 -13.18 16.03
CA LEU A 395 -0.13 -12.86 14.98
C LEU A 395 0.00 -11.35 14.76
N TYR A 396 -1.13 -10.63 14.71
CA TYR A 396 -1.10 -9.16 14.50
C TYR A 396 -0.49 -8.43 15.68
N TYR A 397 -0.88 -8.73 16.92
CA TYR A 397 -0.26 -8.12 18.11
C TYR A 397 1.24 -8.39 18.17
N THR A 398 1.65 -9.63 17.92
CA THR A 398 3.07 -10.00 17.93
C THR A 398 3.86 -9.29 16.83
N ASN A 399 3.33 -9.25 15.60
CA ASN A 399 3.98 -8.59 14.49
C ASN A 399 4.06 -7.06 14.69
N GLU A 400 2.99 -6.42 15.12
CA GLU A 400 2.99 -4.97 15.39
C GLU A 400 3.96 -4.59 16.51
N ALA A 401 4.03 -5.40 17.58
CA ALA A 401 4.94 -5.16 18.69
C ALA A 401 6.41 -5.42 18.34
N LEU A 402 6.72 -6.58 17.76
CA LEU A 402 8.11 -7.06 17.65
C LEU A 402 8.77 -6.69 16.31
N ARG A 403 8.00 -6.59 15.24
CA ARG A 403 8.52 -6.28 13.90
C ARG A 403 8.18 -4.86 13.44
N GLY A 404 6.99 -4.39 13.84
CA GLY A 404 6.49 -3.07 13.46
C GLY A 404 7.00 -1.96 14.37
N ALA A 405 7.14 -2.22 15.68
CA ALA A 405 7.53 -1.21 16.65
C ALA A 405 9.02 -1.22 16.97
N ILE A 406 9.60 -2.38 17.30
CA ILE A 406 11.02 -2.54 17.66
C ILE A 406 11.83 -2.75 16.39
N GLU A 407 12.69 -1.81 16.04
CA GLU A 407 13.46 -1.88 14.79
C GLU A 407 14.47 -3.03 14.81
N PHE A 408 15.22 -3.17 15.89
CA PHE A 408 16.13 -4.29 16.06
C PHE A 408 15.42 -5.66 16.10
N GLY A 409 14.16 -5.70 16.54
CA GLY A 409 13.33 -6.91 16.54
C GLY A 409 13.13 -7.53 15.15
N SER A 410 13.21 -6.74 14.09
CA SER A 410 13.11 -7.23 12.72
C SER A 410 14.22 -8.23 12.34
N THR A 411 15.37 -8.21 13.02
CA THR A 411 16.50 -9.11 12.79
C THR A 411 16.27 -10.51 13.38
N TYR A 412 15.32 -10.67 14.31
CA TYR A 412 15.09 -11.93 15.01
C TYR A 412 14.82 -13.10 14.06
N LEU A 413 13.95 -12.92 13.07
CA LEU A 413 13.63 -13.98 12.10
C LEU A 413 14.84 -14.36 11.23
N ILE A 414 15.73 -13.41 10.96
CA ILE A 414 16.96 -13.68 10.21
C ILE A 414 17.89 -14.53 11.05
N MET A 415 18.00 -14.24 12.34
CA MET A 415 18.81 -15.03 13.28
C MET A 415 18.24 -16.45 13.47
N ASP A 416 16.90 -16.58 13.50
CA ASP A 416 16.25 -17.90 13.57
C ASP A 416 16.50 -18.73 12.30
N ASN A 417 16.43 -18.11 11.12
CA ASN A 417 16.81 -18.76 9.86
C ASN A 417 18.29 -19.18 9.83
N ILE A 418 19.20 -18.36 10.38
CA ILE A 418 20.62 -18.73 10.51
C ILE A 418 20.78 -19.94 11.41
N LYS A 419 20.10 -19.95 12.57
CA LYS A 419 20.11 -21.09 13.50
C LYS A 419 19.61 -22.36 12.80
N LYS A 420 18.46 -22.31 12.16
CA LYS A 420 17.87 -23.41 11.41
C LYS A 420 18.81 -23.92 10.31
N ALA A 421 19.42 -23.00 9.54
CA ALA A 421 20.38 -23.36 8.50
C ALA A 421 21.59 -24.10 9.02
N LEU A 422 22.08 -23.72 10.22
CA LEU A 422 23.19 -24.42 10.88
C LEU A 422 22.78 -25.80 11.38
N GLU A 423 21.60 -25.93 11.98
CA GLU A 423 21.05 -27.23 12.48
C GLU A 423 20.81 -28.21 11.32
N GLU A 424 20.26 -27.73 10.21
CA GLU A 424 19.94 -28.50 9.00
C GLU A 424 21.15 -28.70 8.05
N LYS A 425 22.31 -28.07 8.35
CA LYS A 425 23.49 -28.02 7.45
C LYS A 425 23.15 -27.52 6.05
N ASN A 426 22.28 -26.52 5.95
CA ASN A 426 21.80 -25.96 4.72
C ASN A 426 22.61 -24.69 4.36
N ASP A 427 23.70 -24.87 3.61
CA ASP A 427 24.60 -23.79 3.21
C ASP A 427 23.92 -22.70 2.39
N SER A 428 22.98 -23.05 1.52
CA SER A 428 22.24 -22.09 0.69
C SER A 428 21.40 -21.15 1.55
N LEU A 429 20.63 -21.70 2.51
CA LEU A 429 19.85 -20.92 3.46
C LEU A 429 20.76 -20.07 4.35
N LEU A 430 21.91 -20.62 4.80
CA LEU A 430 22.88 -19.90 5.61
C LEU A 430 23.44 -18.67 4.90
N GLN A 431 23.88 -18.81 3.64
CA GLN A 431 24.42 -17.70 2.86
C GLN A 431 23.34 -16.64 2.56
N ALA A 432 22.12 -17.07 2.19
CA ALA A 432 21.00 -16.17 1.97
C ALA A 432 20.67 -15.38 3.24
N SER A 433 20.63 -16.04 4.40
CA SER A 433 20.31 -15.41 5.69
C SER A 433 21.43 -14.47 6.17
N LYS A 434 22.70 -14.81 5.94
CA LYS A 434 23.84 -13.91 6.21
C LYS A 434 23.72 -12.62 5.39
N LYS A 435 23.45 -12.72 4.08
CA LYS A 435 23.26 -11.55 3.23
C LYS A 435 22.04 -10.70 3.65
N GLN A 436 20.96 -11.36 4.11
CA GLN A 436 19.82 -10.64 4.67
C GLN A 436 20.19 -9.89 5.96
N LEU A 437 21.02 -10.48 6.82
CA LEU A 437 21.49 -9.86 8.06
C LEU A 437 22.40 -8.65 7.77
N GLU A 438 23.31 -8.75 6.80
CA GLU A 438 24.13 -7.63 6.34
C GLU A 438 23.27 -6.47 5.83
N ASN A 439 22.30 -6.74 4.96
CA ASN A 439 21.36 -5.74 4.46
C ASN A 439 20.50 -5.13 5.60
N ALA A 440 20.07 -5.95 6.57
CA ALA A 440 19.31 -5.47 7.71
C ALA A 440 20.17 -4.62 8.65
N TYR A 441 21.44 -5.00 8.84
CA TYR A 441 22.38 -4.21 9.61
C TYR A 441 22.58 -2.81 9.01
N ASP A 442 22.81 -2.73 7.71
CA ASP A 442 22.95 -1.45 7.00
C ASP A 442 21.65 -0.62 7.08
N GLY A 443 20.49 -1.29 7.01
CA GLY A 443 19.18 -0.65 7.15
C GLY A 443 18.90 -0.11 8.56
N ILE A 444 19.33 -0.83 9.60
CA ILE A 444 19.11 -0.44 11.00
C ILE A 444 20.15 0.59 11.45
N HIS A 445 21.42 0.46 11.01
CA HIS A 445 22.54 1.32 11.42
C HIS A 445 22.79 2.48 10.46
N ASN A 446 21.82 2.84 9.62
CA ASN A 446 21.88 4.03 8.79
C ASN A 446 21.67 5.30 9.63
N LYS A 447 21.75 6.46 8.97
CA LYS A 447 21.55 7.77 9.63
C LYS A 447 20.22 7.93 10.35
N ASP A 448 19.22 7.10 10.02
CA ASP A 448 17.83 7.20 10.49
C ASP A 448 17.52 6.21 11.64
N TYR A 449 18.53 5.67 12.32
CA TYR A 449 18.40 4.81 13.49
C TYR A 449 19.00 5.43 14.74
N ASP A 450 18.29 5.28 15.86
CA ASP A 450 18.76 5.67 17.19
C ASP A 450 18.44 4.55 18.21
N HIS A 451 19.48 3.94 18.78
CA HIS A 451 19.33 2.81 19.68
C HIS A 451 18.65 3.15 21.01
N GLU A 452 18.75 4.41 21.49
CA GLU A 452 18.05 4.82 22.72
C GLU A 452 16.55 4.97 22.48
N VAL A 453 16.16 5.46 21.30
CA VAL A 453 14.76 5.52 20.89
C VAL A 453 14.18 4.11 20.76
N ASP A 454 14.89 3.21 20.05
CA ASP A 454 14.43 1.82 19.87
C ASP A 454 14.32 1.06 21.19
N ARG A 455 15.30 1.26 22.10
CA ARG A 455 15.26 0.75 23.48
C ARG A 455 14.04 1.27 24.24
N ALA A 456 13.75 2.57 24.14
CA ALA A 456 12.61 3.16 24.82
C ALA A 456 11.28 2.62 24.27
N VAL A 457 11.18 2.44 22.96
CA VAL A 457 10.04 1.78 22.31
C VAL A 457 9.90 0.35 22.83
N ALA A 458 10.97 -0.44 22.87
CA ALA A 458 10.93 -1.83 23.37
C ALA A 458 10.44 -1.90 24.82
N LYS A 459 10.92 -0.99 25.69
CA LYS A 459 10.49 -0.90 27.10
C LYS A 459 9.01 -0.59 27.26
N ALA A 460 8.41 0.17 26.35
CA ALA A 460 6.99 0.51 26.38
C ALA A 460 6.11 -0.59 25.73
N ILE A 461 6.57 -1.15 24.62
CA ILE A 461 5.80 -2.10 23.81
C ILE A 461 5.69 -3.49 24.49
N LEU A 462 6.76 -4.01 25.09
CA LEU A 462 6.73 -5.35 25.65
C LEU A 462 5.69 -5.49 26.78
N PRO A 463 5.57 -4.57 27.75
CA PRO A 463 4.49 -4.62 28.74
C PRO A 463 3.09 -4.44 28.11
N ALA A 464 2.96 -3.60 27.08
CA ALA A 464 1.70 -3.41 26.37
C ALA A 464 1.26 -4.70 25.65
N LEU A 465 2.18 -5.43 25.03
CA LEU A 465 1.92 -6.73 24.41
C LEU A 465 1.45 -7.75 25.47
N ALA A 466 2.13 -7.81 26.61
CA ALA A 466 1.76 -8.71 27.69
C ALA A 466 0.37 -8.42 28.29
N LYS A 467 -0.05 -7.16 28.26
CA LYS A 467 -1.40 -6.79 28.68
C LYS A 467 -2.47 -7.10 27.65
N ALA A 468 -2.11 -7.09 26.37
CA ALA A 468 -3.05 -7.29 25.26
C ALA A 468 -3.32 -8.76 24.95
N LEU A 469 -2.36 -9.67 25.20
CA LEU A 469 -2.44 -11.10 24.93
C LEU A 469 -2.53 -11.90 26.25
N ASN A 470 -3.16 -13.07 26.18
CA ASN A 470 -3.13 -14.03 27.29
C ASN A 470 -1.73 -14.66 27.42
N ALA A 471 -1.43 -15.23 28.57
CA ALA A 471 -0.10 -15.81 28.86
C ALA A 471 0.31 -16.94 27.89
N ASP A 472 -0.64 -17.71 27.42
CA ASP A 472 -0.47 -18.81 26.45
C ASP A 472 -0.35 -18.32 25.00
N GLU A 473 -0.82 -17.09 24.72
CA GLU A 473 -0.68 -16.44 23.42
C GLU A 473 0.67 -15.70 23.27
N LEU A 474 1.38 -15.44 24.37
CA LEU A 474 2.66 -14.74 24.32
C LEU A 474 3.77 -15.61 23.68
N PRO A 475 4.63 -15.04 22.81
CA PRO A 475 5.77 -15.76 22.27
C PRO A 475 6.65 -16.37 23.37
N SER A 476 7.18 -17.58 23.15
CA SER A 476 7.94 -18.33 24.16
C SER A 476 9.14 -17.57 24.73
N PHE A 477 9.80 -16.75 23.93
CA PHE A 477 10.94 -15.93 24.39
C PHE A 477 10.52 -14.84 25.38
N TYR A 478 9.25 -14.47 25.43
CA TYR A 478 8.74 -13.47 26.37
C TYR A 478 8.97 -13.87 27.82
N GLN A 479 8.79 -15.14 28.14
CA GLN A 479 9.09 -15.70 29.48
C GLN A 479 10.57 -15.53 29.85
N THR A 480 11.47 -15.55 28.87
CA THR A 480 12.91 -15.38 29.09
C THR A 480 13.28 -13.92 29.31
N ILE A 481 12.63 -13.00 28.59
CA ILE A 481 12.85 -11.56 28.74
C ILE A 481 12.30 -11.10 30.09
N ASP A 482 11.10 -11.49 30.46
CA ASP A 482 10.45 -11.10 31.72
C ASP A 482 11.25 -11.53 32.95
N ARG A 483 11.79 -12.75 32.95
CA ARG A 483 12.66 -13.26 34.04
C ARG A 483 13.96 -12.47 34.21
N LYS A 484 14.49 -11.87 33.13
CA LYS A 484 15.72 -11.06 33.19
C LYS A 484 15.43 -9.58 33.52
N SER A 485 14.30 -9.03 33.07
CA SER A 485 13.92 -7.65 33.34
C SER A 485 13.60 -7.41 34.82
N THR A 486 13.05 -8.39 35.52
CA THR A 486 12.80 -8.34 36.98
C THR A 486 14.08 -8.38 37.82
N ARG A 487 15.25 -8.71 37.23
CA ARG A 487 16.58 -8.68 37.90
C ARG A 487 17.39 -7.42 37.61
N LEU A 488 16.90 -6.50 36.82
CA LEU A 488 17.57 -5.25 36.42
C LEU A 488 16.97 -4.00 37.09
N ASN A 489 16.08 -4.18 38.07
CA ASN A 489 15.56 -3.11 38.93
C ASN A 489 16.32 -3.11 40.27
#